data_0e2748b6d8487fdcb5edfb9b2b42baa4
#
_entry.id   0e2748b6d8487fdcb5edfb9b2b42baa4
#
_cell.length_a   1.000
_cell.length_b   1.000
_cell.length_c   1.000
_cell.angle_alpha   90.00
_cell.angle_beta   90.00
_cell.angle_gamma   90.00
#
_symmetry.space_group_name_H-M   'P 1'
#
loop_
_entity.id
_entity.type
_entity.pdbx_description
1 polymer ?
#
loop_
_entity_poly.entity_id
_entity_poly.type
_entity_poly.pdbx_seq_one_letter_code
_entity_poly.pdbx_strand_id
1 'polypeptide(L)'
;MALCTIGCGTHGSPSDAASQVTMASLLDEMISYDAVTGYPAVNYRAAQVSSYDRRTVDPHEPGWFANDDGAGFERLDTIRGRVEKVLFDEKGPGAITRIWMTTNDKRGTLRFYFDGASTPEIEIPAYDMARFPVTVGEALSLTHTHYEDELSKTGGNTFFLPLPYARSCRITLEESDYTVKIPRYYHVGYRTYDN
;
A
#
# COMPACT_ATOMS: atom_id res chain seq x y z
N MET A 1 -32.99 -42.82 -44.24
CA MET A 1 -33.59 -41.74 -43.44
C MET A 1 -32.97 -41.80 -42.07
N ALA A 2 -31.96 -40.97 -41.80
CA ALA A 2 -31.29 -40.91 -40.51
C ALA A 2 -31.70 -39.60 -39.81
N LEU A 3 -32.37 -39.71 -38.65
CA LEU A 3 -32.73 -38.60 -37.82
C LEU A 3 -31.50 -38.15 -37.04
N CYS A 4 -31.08 -36.93 -37.28
CA CYS A 4 -30.05 -36.24 -36.48
C CYS A 4 -30.72 -35.56 -35.29
N THR A 5 -30.52 -36.06 -34.06
CA THR A 5 -30.96 -35.41 -32.82
C THR A 5 -29.92 -34.39 -32.42
N ILE A 6 -30.28 -33.12 -32.52
CA ILE A 6 -29.48 -32.02 -32.00
C ILE A 6 -29.65 -31.99 -30.47
N GLY A 7 -28.60 -32.39 -29.76
CA GLY A 7 -28.52 -32.25 -28.31
C GLY A 7 -28.38 -30.79 -27.93
N CYS A 8 -29.37 -30.24 -27.22
CA CYS A 8 -29.32 -28.91 -26.60
C CYS A 8 -28.34 -29.00 -25.43
N GLY A 9 -27.13 -28.44 -25.61
CA GLY A 9 -26.19 -28.29 -24.51
C GLY A 9 -26.73 -27.26 -23.50
N THR A 10 -26.96 -27.70 -22.30
CA THR A 10 -27.24 -26.80 -21.16
C THR A 10 -25.99 -25.96 -20.91
N HIS A 11 -26.06 -24.69 -21.24
CA HIS A 11 -25.09 -23.71 -20.70
C HIS A 11 -25.18 -23.78 -19.19
N GLY A 12 -24.19 -24.40 -18.58
CA GLY A 12 -23.98 -24.24 -17.13
C GLY A 12 -23.79 -22.75 -16.82
N SER A 13 -24.61 -22.22 -15.93
CA SER A 13 -24.41 -20.90 -15.37
C SER A 13 -22.97 -20.80 -14.85
N PRO A 14 -22.29 -19.65 -15.04
CA PRO A 14 -20.99 -19.46 -14.40
C PRO A 14 -21.19 -19.68 -12.90
N SER A 15 -20.43 -20.62 -12.33
CA SER A 15 -20.41 -20.85 -10.89
C SER A 15 -20.11 -19.53 -10.20
N ASP A 16 -20.89 -19.20 -9.17
CA ASP A 16 -20.57 -18.19 -8.15
C ASP A 16 -19.25 -18.54 -7.44
N ALA A 17 -18.13 -18.52 -8.13
CA ALA A 17 -16.84 -18.42 -7.52
C ALA A 17 -16.77 -16.99 -7.00
N ALA A 18 -16.95 -16.81 -5.70
CA ALA A 18 -16.72 -15.53 -5.03
C ALA A 18 -15.43 -14.94 -5.60
N SER A 19 -15.50 -13.76 -6.18
CA SER A 19 -14.36 -13.16 -6.87
C SER A 19 -13.27 -12.91 -5.85
N GLN A 20 -12.22 -13.73 -5.90
CA GLN A 20 -11.13 -13.65 -4.93
C GLN A 20 -10.26 -12.44 -5.26
N VAL A 21 -10.03 -11.57 -4.28
CA VAL A 21 -9.11 -10.45 -4.42
C VAL A 21 -7.67 -10.97 -4.35
N THR A 22 -6.98 -10.93 -5.48
CA THR A 22 -5.59 -11.34 -5.63
C THR A 22 -4.79 -10.21 -6.29
N MET A 23 -3.47 -10.30 -6.27
CA MET A 23 -2.63 -9.37 -7.03
C MET A 23 -2.98 -9.42 -8.53
N ALA A 24 -3.21 -10.58 -9.09
CA ALA A 24 -3.57 -10.74 -10.50
C ALA A 24 -4.91 -10.06 -10.82
N SER A 25 -5.96 -10.31 -10.01
CA SER A 25 -7.26 -9.67 -10.23
C SER A 25 -7.21 -8.14 -10.08
N LEU A 26 -6.37 -7.63 -9.17
CA LEU A 26 -6.18 -6.18 -9.00
C LEU A 26 -5.39 -5.56 -10.16
N LEU A 27 -4.41 -6.27 -10.71
CA LEU A 27 -3.68 -5.82 -11.92
C LEU A 27 -4.60 -5.84 -13.15
N ASP A 28 -5.42 -6.87 -13.30
CA ASP A 28 -6.41 -6.96 -14.38
C ASP A 28 -7.42 -5.81 -14.27
N GLU A 29 -7.88 -5.48 -13.07
CA GLU A 29 -8.75 -4.32 -12.82
C GLU A 29 -8.12 -3.00 -13.31
N MET A 30 -6.82 -2.79 -13.09
CA MET A 30 -6.13 -1.55 -13.47
C MET A 30 -6.11 -1.32 -15.00
N ILE A 31 -6.19 -2.37 -15.81
CA ILE A 31 -6.16 -2.30 -17.29
C ILE A 31 -7.52 -2.57 -17.93
N SER A 32 -8.54 -2.89 -17.13
CA SER A 32 -9.88 -3.17 -17.63
C SER A 32 -10.71 -1.90 -17.76
N TYR A 33 -11.15 -1.60 -18.99
CA TYR A 33 -12.06 -0.48 -19.22
C TYR A 33 -13.40 -0.66 -18.47
N ASP A 34 -13.91 -1.87 -18.43
CA ASP A 34 -15.19 -2.20 -17.75
C ASP A 34 -15.08 -2.00 -16.24
N ALA A 35 -13.92 -2.31 -15.63
CA ALA A 35 -13.68 -2.09 -14.23
C ALA A 35 -13.62 -0.59 -13.87
N VAL A 36 -13.13 0.25 -14.79
CA VAL A 36 -13.07 1.72 -14.58
C VAL A 36 -14.43 2.38 -14.72
N THR A 37 -15.30 1.85 -15.59
CA THR A 37 -16.59 2.45 -15.94
C THR A 37 -17.80 1.80 -15.25
N GLY A 38 -17.61 0.64 -14.64
CA GLY A 38 -18.62 -0.15 -13.95
C GLY A 38 -18.53 -0.11 -12.44
N TYR A 39 -19.40 -0.88 -11.79
CA TYR A 39 -19.27 -1.15 -10.37
C TYR A 39 -18.24 -2.25 -10.14
N PRO A 40 -17.45 -2.20 -9.06
CA PRO A 40 -16.46 -3.23 -8.76
C PRO A 40 -17.14 -4.58 -8.50
N ALA A 41 -16.51 -5.66 -8.93
CA ALA A 41 -17.01 -7.03 -8.71
C ALA A 41 -17.07 -7.39 -7.22
N VAL A 42 -16.18 -6.81 -6.40
CA VAL A 42 -16.16 -6.90 -4.94
C VAL A 42 -16.26 -5.50 -4.37
N ASN A 43 -17.23 -5.26 -3.50
CA ASN A 43 -17.38 -3.97 -2.85
C ASN A 43 -16.18 -3.68 -1.94
N TYR A 44 -15.76 -2.43 -1.94
CA TYR A 44 -14.68 -1.96 -1.08
C TYR A 44 -14.90 -0.52 -0.62
N ARG A 45 -14.18 -0.17 0.44
CA ARG A 45 -13.96 1.22 0.85
C ARG A 45 -12.54 1.59 0.51
N ALA A 46 -12.34 2.75 -0.13
CA ALA A 46 -11.02 3.33 -0.36
C ALA A 46 -10.70 4.34 0.75
N ALA A 47 -9.48 4.28 1.25
CA ALA A 47 -9.00 5.19 2.27
C ALA A 47 -7.50 5.46 2.09
N GLN A 48 -6.98 6.40 2.87
CA GLN A 48 -5.56 6.76 2.85
C GLN A 48 -5.07 7.05 4.27
N VAL A 49 -3.89 6.56 4.59
CA VAL A 49 -3.09 7.00 5.74
C VAL A 49 -1.93 7.84 5.22
N SER A 50 -1.53 8.85 5.99
CA SER A 50 -0.43 9.74 5.59
C SER A 50 0.35 10.28 6.80
N SER A 51 1.47 10.91 6.49
CA SER A 51 2.37 11.56 7.45
C SER A 51 1.92 12.96 7.88
N TYR A 52 0.63 13.30 7.74
CA TYR A 52 0.13 14.61 8.13
C TYR A 52 0.42 14.91 9.62
N ASP A 53 0.53 16.17 9.95
CA ASP A 53 0.68 16.59 11.34
C ASP A 53 -0.62 16.39 12.12
N ARG A 54 -0.63 15.37 12.99
CA ARG A 54 -1.81 14.94 13.77
C ARG A 54 -2.23 15.94 14.84
N ARG A 55 -1.49 17.04 15.02
CA ARG A 55 -1.91 18.18 15.85
C ARG A 55 -2.89 19.10 15.12
N THR A 56 -3.04 18.93 13.80
CA THR A 56 -4.10 19.60 13.04
C THR A 56 -5.47 19.19 13.57
N VAL A 57 -6.24 20.18 14.00
CA VAL A 57 -7.55 20.00 14.63
C VAL A 57 -8.65 20.66 13.78
N ASP A 58 -9.83 20.83 14.36
CA ASP A 58 -10.94 21.51 13.70
C ASP A 58 -10.53 22.94 13.25
N PRO A 59 -10.84 23.36 12.01
CA PRO A 59 -10.49 24.67 11.47
C PRO A 59 -11.10 25.86 12.23
N HIS A 60 -12.07 25.63 13.12
CA HIS A 60 -12.66 26.66 13.97
C HIS A 60 -11.92 26.85 15.32
N GLU A 61 -10.93 26.00 15.62
CA GLU A 61 -10.17 26.05 16.85
C GLU A 61 -8.82 26.78 16.69
N PRO A 62 -8.38 27.53 17.71
CA PRO A 62 -7.05 28.15 17.69
C PRO A 62 -5.94 27.11 17.48
N GLY A 63 -5.01 27.37 16.54
CA GLY A 63 -3.93 26.45 16.24
C GLY A 63 -4.36 25.22 15.40
N TRP A 64 -5.52 25.28 14.77
CA TRP A 64 -6.02 24.21 13.89
C TRP A 64 -5.05 23.79 12.80
N PHE A 65 -4.26 24.72 12.30
CA PHE A 65 -3.27 24.46 11.26
C PHE A 65 -1.92 24.12 11.91
N ALA A 66 -1.52 22.88 11.80
CA ALA A 66 -0.20 22.41 12.13
C ALA A 66 0.55 22.03 10.83
N ASN A 67 1.85 22.28 10.77
CA ASN A 67 2.64 22.14 9.55
C ASN A 67 3.97 21.43 9.81
N ASP A 68 3.92 20.33 10.54
CA ASP A 68 5.05 19.43 10.74
C ASP A 68 4.79 18.07 10.04
N ASP A 69 4.23 18.14 8.84
CA ASP A 69 4.04 16.98 8.00
C ASP A 69 5.39 16.27 7.79
N GLY A 70 5.36 14.95 7.64
CA GLY A 70 6.59 14.15 7.61
C GLY A 70 7.13 13.77 9.00
N ALA A 71 6.60 14.35 10.10
CA ALA A 71 6.80 13.85 11.46
C ALA A 71 5.69 12.90 11.92
N GLY A 72 4.58 12.83 11.16
CA GLY A 72 3.42 12.04 11.51
C GLY A 72 3.62 10.54 11.24
N PHE A 73 3.26 9.71 12.22
CA PHE A 73 3.15 8.26 12.13
C PHE A 73 2.13 7.79 13.18
N GLU A 74 1.67 6.53 13.09
CA GLU A 74 0.60 6.05 13.97
C GLU A 74 1.08 5.91 15.42
N ARG A 75 2.19 5.20 15.63
CA ARG A 75 2.78 4.92 16.93
C ARG A 75 4.19 4.35 16.81
N LEU A 76 4.87 4.20 17.96
CA LEU A 76 6.10 3.43 18.06
C LEU A 76 5.78 2.03 18.63
N ASP A 77 6.27 1.01 17.96
CA ASP A 77 6.20 -0.37 18.43
C ASP A 77 7.61 -0.92 18.68
N THR A 78 7.73 -1.82 19.66
CA THR A 78 8.95 -2.61 19.83
C THR A 78 8.71 -4.00 19.27
N ILE A 79 9.35 -4.30 18.15
CA ILE A 79 9.18 -5.57 17.43
C ILE A 79 10.50 -6.32 17.45
N ARG A 80 10.55 -7.45 18.18
CA ARG A 80 11.76 -8.28 18.31
C ARG A 80 13.01 -7.49 18.75
N GLY A 81 12.82 -6.54 19.67
CA GLY A 81 13.88 -5.71 20.22
C GLY A 81 14.26 -4.47 19.38
N ARG A 82 13.63 -4.27 18.22
CA ARG A 82 13.78 -3.06 17.41
C ARG A 82 12.66 -2.07 17.70
N VAL A 83 12.96 -0.80 17.73
CA VAL A 83 11.95 0.26 17.77
C VAL A 83 11.56 0.60 16.33
N GLU A 84 10.29 0.52 16.02
CA GLU A 84 9.77 0.75 14.67
C GLU A 84 8.62 1.76 14.70
N LYS A 85 8.66 2.79 13.85
CA LYS A 85 7.54 3.69 13.60
C LYS A 85 6.51 2.93 12.77
N VAL A 86 5.29 2.83 13.25
CA VAL A 86 4.18 2.27 12.48
C VAL A 86 3.64 3.36 11.58
N LEU A 87 3.77 3.17 10.28
CA LEU A 87 3.29 4.08 9.25
C LEU A 87 1.86 3.73 8.81
N PHE A 88 1.52 2.44 8.86
CA PHE A 88 0.24 1.89 8.44
C PHE A 88 -0.04 0.61 9.21
N ASP A 89 -1.26 0.40 9.69
CA ASP A 89 -1.67 -0.83 10.38
C ASP A 89 -3.18 -1.03 10.25
N GLU A 90 -3.59 -1.80 9.25
CA GLU A 90 -4.99 -2.01 8.93
C GLU A 90 -5.36 -3.50 8.93
N LYS A 91 -6.58 -3.74 9.37
CA LYS A 91 -7.21 -5.06 9.30
C LYS A 91 -7.80 -5.27 7.91
N GLY A 92 -7.82 -6.54 7.47
CA GLY A 92 -8.37 -6.97 6.20
C GLY A 92 -9.63 -7.81 6.34
N PRO A 93 -10.07 -8.34 5.20
CA PRO A 93 -9.34 -8.36 3.93
C PRO A 93 -9.17 -6.98 3.31
N GLY A 94 -8.04 -6.77 2.65
CA GLY A 94 -7.72 -5.48 2.05
C GLY A 94 -6.63 -5.55 0.99
N ALA A 95 -6.31 -4.40 0.41
CA ALA A 95 -5.18 -4.25 -0.50
C ALA A 95 -4.59 -2.85 -0.41
N ILE A 96 -3.27 -2.74 -0.35
CA ILE A 96 -2.59 -1.48 -0.62
C ILE A 96 -2.66 -1.26 -2.13
N THR A 97 -3.09 -0.09 -2.56
CA THR A 97 -3.26 0.25 -3.98
C THR A 97 -2.29 1.32 -4.45
N ARG A 98 -1.71 2.07 -3.53
CA ARG A 98 -0.71 3.09 -3.83
C ARG A 98 0.16 3.36 -2.61
N ILE A 99 1.46 3.46 -2.83
CA ILE A 99 2.38 4.04 -1.86
C ILE A 99 3.08 5.21 -2.55
N TRP A 100 3.01 6.39 -1.94
CA TRP A 100 3.84 7.52 -2.30
C TRP A 100 4.69 7.89 -1.09
N MET A 101 5.96 8.16 -1.33
CA MET A 101 6.86 8.56 -0.26
C MET A 101 7.97 9.47 -0.76
N THR A 102 8.41 10.37 0.12
CA THR A 102 9.59 11.21 -0.11
C THR A 102 10.30 11.52 1.21
N THR A 103 11.57 11.86 1.13
CA THR A 103 12.42 12.18 2.26
C THR A 103 13.67 12.92 1.77
N ASN A 104 14.39 13.54 2.68
CA ASN A 104 15.74 14.06 2.42
C ASN A 104 16.86 13.10 2.90
N ASP A 105 16.50 11.96 3.47
CA ASP A 105 17.43 10.92 3.94
C ASP A 105 16.76 9.55 3.84
N LYS A 106 17.24 8.71 2.94
CA LYS A 106 16.69 7.38 2.69
C LYS A 106 17.22 6.28 3.63
N ARG A 107 18.08 6.61 4.58
CA ARG A 107 18.54 5.63 5.57
C ARG A 107 17.41 5.16 6.45
N GLY A 108 17.54 3.96 6.97
CA GLY A 108 16.52 3.26 7.76
C GLY A 108 16.14 1.94 7.11
N THR A 109 15.16 1.24 7.67
CA THR A 109 14.66 -0.02 7.13
C THR A 109 13.14 -0.01 7.11
N LEU A 110 12.56 -0.14 5.93
CA LEU A 110 11.12 -0.25 5.74
C LEU A 110 10.73 -1.72 5.75
N ARG A 111 9.66 -2.07 6.48
CA ARG A 111 9.17 -3.46 6.61
C ARG A 111 7.68 -3.56 6.39
N PHE A 112 7.27 -4.66 5.77
CA PHE A 112 5.86 -5.01 5.55
C PHE A 112 5.57 -6.34 6.21
N TYR A 113 4.54 -6.36 7.04
CA TYR A 113 4.05 -7.53 7.76
C TYR A 113 2.64 -7.81 7.26
N PHE A 114 2.39 -9.01 6.76
CA PHE A 114 1.08 -9.42 6.29
C PHE A 114 0.46 -10.46 7.24
N ASP A 115 -0.84 -10.41 7.35
CA ASP A 115 -1.69 -11.44 7.95
C ASP A 115 -1.33 -11.84 9.39
N GLY A 116 -0.79 -10.89 10.15
CA GLY A 116 -0.39 -11.08 11.54
C GLY A 116 0.97 -11.76 11.71
N ALA A 117 1.78 -11.84 10.64
CA ALA A 117 3.13 -12.38 10.72
C ALA A 117 3.98 -11.60 11.74
N SER A 118 4.78 -12.31 12.52
CA SER A 118 5.73 -11.73 13.49
C SER A 118 7.07 -11.35 12.85
N THR A 119 7.32 -11.78 11.60
CA THR A 119 8.47 -11.44 10.77
C THR A 119 7.99 -10.71 9.54
N PRO A 120 8.73 -9.70 9.04
CA PRO A 120 8.35 -9.03 7.81
C PRO A 120 8.49 -9.99 6.61
N GLU A 121 7.54 -9.93 5.69
CA GLU A 121 7.63 -10.64 4.41
C GLU A 121 8.39 -9.82 3.38
N ILE A 122 8.38 -8.50 3.53
CA ILE A 122 9.14 -7.58 2.69
C ILE A 122 9.98 -6.71 3.63
N GLU A 123 11.28 -6.65 3.34
CA GLU A 123 12.22 -5.76 4.00
C GLU A 123 13.01 -4.98 2.94
N ILE A 124 12.96 -3.67 3.06
CA ILE A 124 13.68 -2.75 2.19
C ILE A 124 14.70 -2.01 3.06
N PRO A 125 16.02 -2.21 2.87
CA PRO A 125 17.04 -1.58 3.69
C PRO A 125 17.23 -0.10 3.31
N ALA A 126 16.14 0.62 3.17
CA ALA A 126 16.06 2.04 2.87
C ALA A 126 14.62 2.54 2.98
N TYR A 127 14.43 3.85 3.04
CA TYR A 127 13.14 4.51 2.83
C TYR A 127 12.95 4.81 1.34
N ASP A 128 12.92 3.76 0.52
CA ASP A 128 12.95 3.87 -0.94
C ASP A 128 12.28 2.69 -1.64
N MET A 129 11.08 2.90 -2.18
CA MET A 129 10.33 1.85 -2.89
C MET A 129 11.00 1.40 -4.20
N ALA A 130 11.96 2.14 -4.74
CA ALA A 130 12.77 1.66 -5.86
C ALA A 130 13.66 0.46 -5.46
N ARG A 131 13.87 0.25 -4.17
CA ARG A 131 14.59 -0.91 -3.60
C ARG A 131 13.68 -2.06 -3.19
N PHE A 132 12.44 -2.10 -3.69
CA PHE A 132 11.54 -3.22 -3.47
C PHE A 132 12.22 -4.53 -3.94
N PRO A 133 12.05 -5.67 -3.22
CA PRO A 133 12.83 -6.89 -3.46
C PRO A 133 12.70 -7.49 -4.86
N VAL A 134 11.66 -7.13 -5.59
CA VAL A 134 11.46 -7.55 -6.98
C VAL A 134 11.43 -6.33 -7.89
N THR A 135 11.90 -6.51 -9.12
CA THR A 135 11.86 -5.43 -10.11
C THR A 135 10.42 -5.14 -10.51
N VAL A 136 10.00 -3.90 -10.32
CA VAL A 136 8.68 -3.40 -10.72
C VAL A 136 8.88 -2.34 -11.81
N GLY A 137 8.21 -2.51 -12.95
CA GLY A 137 8.37 -1.62 -14.11
C GLY A 137 7.77 -0.23 -13.88
N GLU A 138 8.17 0.73 -14.74
CA GLU A 138 7.81 2.16 -14.64
C GLU A 138 6.31 2.44 -14.53
N ALA A 139 5.46 1.65 -15.16
CA ALA A 139 4.01 1.82 -15.04
C ALA A 139 3.49 1.63 -13.60
N LEU A 140 4.15 0.78 -12.81
CA LEU A 140 3.74 0.43 -11.45
C LEU A 140 4.69 0.99 -10.39
N SER A 141 5.90 1.41 -10.77
CA SER A 141 6.87 2.03 -9.87
C SER A 141 7.57 3.17 -10.58
N LEU A 142 7.41 4.37 -10.05
CA LEU A 142 8.01 5.57 -10.61
C LEU A 142 8.82 6.29 -9.53
N THR A 143 10.09 6.50 -9.81
CA THR A 143 11.00 7.26 -8.96
C THR A 143 11.14 8.68 -9.52
N HIS A 144 10.74 9.66 -8.72
CA HIS A 144 10.84 11.08 -9.03
C HIS A 144 12.11 11.63 -8.45
N THR A 145 13.27 11.41 -9.11
CA THR A 145 14.47 11.87 -8.46
C THR A 145 15.62 12.22 -9.36
N HIS A 146 16.29 13.25 -8.93
CA HIS A 146 17.56 13.67 -9.43
C HIS A 146 18.57 13.58 -8.28
N TYR A 147 19.13 12.37 -8.03
CA TYR A 147 20.09 12.19 -6.93
C TYR A 147 21.48 11.99 -7.46
N GLU A 148 22.38 12.71 -6.84
CA GLU A 148 23.82 12.46 -6.98
C GLU A 148 24.33 11.44 -5.96
N ASP A 149 23.55 11.22 -4.87
CA ASP A 149 23.88 10.26 -3.81
C ASP A 149 22.62 9.47 -3.45
N GLU A 150 22.72 8.15 -3.48
CA GLU A 150 21.58 7.23 -3.32
C GLU A 150 20.88 7.28 -1.97
N LEU A 151 21.52 7.79 -0.93
CA LEU A 151 20.98 7.72 0.44
C LEU A 151 20.78 9.08 1.12
N SER A 152 21.46 10.12 0.67
CA SER A 152 21.54 11.39 1.39
C SER A 152 20.77 12.53 0.78
N LYS A 153 20.06 12.33 -0.32
CA LYS A 153 19.34 13.40 -1.00
C LYS A 153 17.88 13.10 -1.23
N THR A 154 17.14 14.19 -1.44
CA THR A 154 15.68 14.24 -1.56
C THR A 154 15.14 13.39 -2.68
N GLY A 155 13.97 12.81 -2.51
CA GLY A 155 13.28 12.10 -3.55
C GLY A 155 11.99 11.44 -3.19
N GLY A 156 11.21 11.28 -4.24
CA GLY A 156 9.91 10.68 -4.17
C GLY A 156 9.81 9.40 -5.00
N ASN A 157 9.05 8.48 -4.48
CA ASN A 157 8.63 7.30 -5.19
C ASN A 157 7.10 7.26 -5.24
N THR A 158 6.56 6.82 -6.34
CA THR A 158 5.17 6.40 -6.44
C THR A 158 5.14 4.93 -6.85
N PHE A 159 4.44 4.13 -6.08
CA PHE A 159 4.38 2.68 -6.25
C PHE A 159 2.93 2.25 -6.31
N PHE A 160 2.53 1.60 -7.40
CA PHE A 160 1.16 1.21 -7.69
C PHE A 160 0.97 -0.31 -7.78
N LEU A 161 2.04 -1.12 -7.60
CA LEU A 161 1.85 -2.56 -7.53
C LEU A 161 0.91 -2.87 -6.37
N PRO A 162 -0.26 -3.48 -6.62
CA PRO A 162 -1.21 -3.74 -5.54
C PRO A 162 -0.69 -4.86 -4.63
N LEU A 163 -0.83 -4.66 -3.31
CA LEU A 163 -0.40 -5.63 -2.30
C LEU A 163 -1.63 -6.10 -1.51
N PRO A 164 -2.31 -7.18 -1.93
CA PRO A 164 -3.46 -7.71 -1.21
C PRO A 164 -3.04 -8.42 0.08
N TYR A 165 -3.92 -8.38 1.08
CA TYR A 165 -3.77 -9.08 2.35
C TYR A 165 -5.11 -9.63 2.83
N ALA A 166 -5.08 -10.81 3.47
CA ALA A 166 -6.30 -11.50 3.86
C ALA A 166 -6.81 -11.06 5.25
N ARG A 167 -5.92 -10.79 6.20
CA ARG A 167 -6.28 -10.49 7.59
C ARG A 167 -5.78 -9.14 8.07
N SER A 168 -4.58 -8.75 7.70
CA SER A 168 -4.00 -7.47 8.10
C SER A 168 -2.76 -7.14 7.30
N CYS A 169 -2.45 -5.85 7.20
CA CYS A 169 -1.17 -5.38 6.72
C CYS A 169 -0.64 -4.28 7.63
N ARG A 170 0.63 -4.38 8.02
CA ARG A 170 1.34 -3.35 8.77
C ARG A 170 2.63 -2.97 8.05
N ILE A 171 2.84 -1.67 7.89
CA ILE A 171 4.09 -1.11 7.35
C ILE A 171 4.77 -0.34 8.45
N THR A 172 6.06 -0.60 8.65
CA THR A 172 6.86 0.06 9.67
C THR A 172 8.16 0.62 9.09
N LEU A 173 8.73 1.57 9.80
CA LEU A 173 10.05 2.11 9.54
C LEU A 173 10.90 2.05 10.82
N GLU A 174 12.04 1.40 10.75
CA GLU A 174 13.12 1.53 11.72
C GLU A 174 14.07 2.63 11.26
N GLU A 175 14.19 3.69 12.04
CA GLU A 175 15.14 4.76 11.73
C GLU A 175 16.58 4.28 11.97
N SER A 176 17.51 4.78 11.17
CA SER A 176 18.94 4.54 11.40
C SER A 176 19.46 5.27 12.65
N ASP A 177 18.82 6.38 13.02
CA ASP A 177 19.16 7.19 14.18
C ASP A 177 17.93 7.94 14.67
N TYR A 178 17.43 7.60 15.85
CA TYR A 178 16.27 8.25 16.49
C TYR A 178 16.61 9.56 17.18
N THR A 179 17.88 9.94 17.27
CA THR A 179 18.31 11.25 17.83
C THR A 179 18.20 12.39 16.81
N VAL A 180 18.08 12.03 15.51
CA VAL A 180 17.92 12.98 14.41
C VAL A 180 16.49 12.96 13.91
N LYS A 181 15.88 14.14 13.78
CA LYS A 181 14.56 14.26 13.15
C LYS A 181 14.71 14.24 11.65
N ILE A 182 14.30 13.12 11.04
CA ILE A 182 14.26 12.94 9.59
C ILE A 182 12.81 13.04 9.14
N PRO A 183 12.45 13.98 8.24
CA PRO A 183 11.09 14.05 7.72
C PRO A 183 10.80 12.85 6.79
N ARG A 184 9.70 12.15 7.09
CA ARG A 184 9.22 10.97 6.37
C ARG A 184 7.83 11.27 5.81
N TYR A 185 7.78 11.81 4.61
CA TYR A 185 6.51 12.07 3.96
C TYR A 185 6.01 10.80 3.29
N TYR A 186 4.75 10.44 3.52
CA TYR A 186 4.14 9.28 2.87
C TYR A 186 2.62 9.41 2.74
N HIS A 187 2.10 8.73 1.74
CA HIS A 187 0.71 8.34 1.60
C HIS A 187 0.66 6.84 1.34
N VAL A 188 -0.21 6.13 2.04
CA VAL A 188 -0.58 4.75 1.78
C VAL A 188 -2.06 4.73 1.45
N GLY A 189 -2.38 4.62 0.16
CA GLY A 189 -3.74 4.42 -0.32
C GLY A 189 -4.08 2.93 -0.27
N TYR A 190 -5.27 2.61 0.23
CA TYR A 190 -5.68 1.22 0.41
C TYR A 190 -7.18 1.04 0.22
N ARG A 191 -7.58 -0.22 0.07
CA ARG A 191 -8.96 -0.68 0.05
C ARG A 191 -9.17 -1.68 1.17
N THR A 192 -10.34 -1.63 1.80
CA THR A 192 -10.87 -2.69 2.67
C THR A 192 -12.09 -3.29 2.01
N TYR A 193 -12.20 -4.61 2.01
CA TYR A 193 -13.28 -5.36 1.41
C TYR A 193 -14.24 -5.85 2.49
N ASP A 194 -15.54 -5.89 2.16
CA ASP A 194 -16.53 -6.48 3.04
C ASP A 194 -16.36 -8.02 3.06
N ASN A 195 -16.47 -8.63 4.26
CA ASN A 195 -16.40 -10.09 4.43
C ASN A 195 -17.72 -10.76 4.04
#